data_0b2850073310c5694dea4afea3c94acd
#
_entry.id   0b2850073310c5694dea4afea3c94acd
#
_cell.length_a   1.000
_cell.length_b   1.000
_cell.length_c   1.000
_cell.angle_alpha   90.00
_cell.angle_beta   90.00
_cell.angle_gamma   90.00
#
_symmetry.space_group_name_H-M   'P 1'
#
loop_
_entity.id
_entity.type
_entity.pdbx_description
1 polymer ?
#
loop_
_entity_poly.entity_id
_entity_poly.type
_entity_poly.pdbx_seq_one_letter_code
_entity_poly.pdbx_strand_id
1 'polypeptide(L)'
;MNIQLYLWAEFNESAFKILKLLDGNKIPFSVQTFKDESLDDISDVVGEKVRRLPVVVVDGENIGGYYDLLEFLINKNVINYDGELLCQKK
;
A
#
# COMPACT_ATOMS: atom_id res chain seq x y z
N MET A 1 -7.31 -10.10 4.87
CA MET A 1 -7.00 -8.92 4.05
C MET A 1 -5.68 -9.18 3.33
N ASN A 2 -5.72 -9.16 2.02
CA ASN A 2 -4.55 -9.44 1.19
C ASN A 2 -4.04 -8.12 0.60
N ILE A 3 -2.90 -7.65 1.10
CA ILE A 3 -2.34 -6.36 0.69
C ILE A 3 -1.14 -6.58 -0.22
N GLN A 4 -1.19 -5.97 -1.39
CA GLN A 4 -0.08 -5.97 -2.34
C GLN A 4 0.37 -4.53 -2.58
N LEU A 5 1.67 -4.32 -2.54
CA LEU A 5 2.26 -3.02 -2.72
C LEU A 5 3.10 -3.01 -3.98
N TYR A 6 2.84 -2.06 -4.86
CA TYR A 6 3.59 -1.92 -6.12
C TYR A 6 4.40 -0.64 -6.07
N LEU A 7 5.71 -0.77 -6.23
CA LEU A 7 6.65 0.33 -6.06
C LEU A 7 7.61 0.42 -7.22
N TRP A 8 8.24 1.59 -7.38
CA TRP A 8 9.46 1.69 -8.19
C TRP A 8 10.60 1.06 -7.40
N ALA A 9 11.58 0.49 -8.12
CA ALA A 9 12.76 -0.09 -7.47
C ALA A 9 13.51 0.96 -6.68
N GLU A 10 13.49 2.21 -7.13
CA GLU A 10 14.02 3.32 -6.36
C GLU A 10 12.90 3.88 -5.50
N PHE A 11 13.02 3.73 -4.20
CA PHE A 11 11.99 4.17 -3.29
C PHE A 11 11.95 5.68 -3.18
N ASN A 12 10.75 6.21 -3.17
CA ASN A 12 10.54 7.61 -2.81
C ASN A 12 9.98 7.68 -1.38
N GLU A 13 9.73 8.89 -0.93
CA GLU A 13 9.25 9.10 0.43
C GLU A 13 7.90 8.46 0.67
N SER A 14 7.02 8.52 -0.31
CA SER A 14 5.68 7.93 -0.17
C SER A 14 5.76 6.42 0.00
N ALA A 15 6.61 5.76 -0.77
CA ALA A 15 6.80 4.32 -0.66
C ALA A 15 7.32 3.95 0.72
N PHE A 16 8.27 4.73 1.22
CA PHE A 16 8.84 4.50 2.52
C PHE A 16 7.79 4.63 3.63
N LYS A 17 6.92 5.63 3.52
CA LYS A 17 5.85 5.82 4.49
C LYS A 17 4.90 4.63 4.51
N ILE A 18 4.56 4.10 3.34
CA ILE A 18 3.67 2.95 3.25
C ILE A 18 4.30 1.72 3.90
N LEU A 19 5.56 1.47 3.58
CA LEU A 19 6.28 0.34 4.15
C LEU A 19 6.34 0.46 5.66
N LYS A 20 6.64 1.65 6.15
CA LYS A 20 6.74 1.89 7.57
C LYS A 20 5.40 1.71 8.27
N LEU A 21 4.32 2.16 7.64
CA LEU A 21 3.00 2.01 8.21
C LEU A 21 2.61 0.53 8.34
N LEU A 22 2.82 -0.24 7.28
CA LEU A 22 2.43 -1.65 7.30
C LEU A 22 3.34 -2.47 8.20
N ASP A 23 4.65 -2.30 8.03
CA ASP A 23 5.61 -3.08 8.79
C ASP A 23 5.59 -2.69 10.26
N GLY A 24 5.47 -1.41 10.55
CA GLY A 24 5.45 -0.93 11.92
C GLY A 24 4.25 -1.42 12.70
N ASN A 25 3.16 -1.72 12.02
CA ASN A 25 1.96 -2.26 12.65
C ASN A 25 1.82 -3.75 12.45
N LYS A 26 2.85 -4.39 11.92
CA LYS A 26 2.89 -5.85 11.72
C LYS A 26 1.75 -6.34 10.85
N ILE A 27 1.38 -5.54 9.85
CA ILE A 27 0.34 -5.91 8.90
C ILE A 27 1.02 -6.63 7.74
N PRO A 28 0.65 -7.88 7.45
CA PRO A 28 1.31 -8.63 6.36
C PRO A 28 0.99 -8.03 5.00
N PHE A 29 1.98 -8.04 4.12
CA PHE A 29 1.82 -7.51 2.77
C PHE A 29 2.86 -8.12 1.84
N SER A 30 2.59 -8.03 0.54
CA SER A 30 3.54 -8.43 -0.49
C SER A 30 4.00 -7.20 -1.25
N VAL A 31 5.22 -7.24 -1.78
CA VAL A 31 5.80 -6.12 -2.52
C VAL A 31 6.26 -6.58 -3.89
N GLN A 32 5.93 -5.81 -4.90
CA GLN A 32 6.50 -6.00 -6.24
C GLN A 32 7.06 -4.67 -6.71
N THR A 33 8.30 -4.69 -7.21
CA THR A 33 8.96 -3.47 -7.66
C THR A 33 9.10 -3.48 -9.17
N PHE A 34 9.16 -2.27 -9.74
CA PHE A 34 9.33 -2.05 -11.17
C PHE A 34 10.51 -1.11 -11.36
N LYS A 35 11.20 -1.24 -12.47
CA LYS A 35 12.36 -0.42 -12.73
C LYS A 35 12.23 0.39 -14.01
N ASP A 36 12.01 -0.27 -15.14
CA ASP A 36 11.98 0.38 -16.44
C ASP A 36 10.65 0.24 -17.14
N GLU A 37 9.68 -0.40 -16.50
CA GLU A 37 8.38 -0.63 -17.10
C GLU A 37 7.60 0.68 -17.23
N SER A 38 6.79 0.76 -18.28
CA SER A 38 5.89 1.90 -18.44
C SER A 38 4.71 1.75 -17.48
N LEU A 39 4.02 2.85 -17.23
CA LEU A 39 2.82 2.80 -16.40
C LEU A 39 1.73 1.95 -17.04
N ASP A 40 1.68 1.89 -18.37
CA ASP A 40 0.71 1.03 -19.05
C ASP A 40 1.02 -0.44 -18.78
N ASP A 41 2.29 -0.83 -18.82
CA ASP A 41 2.68 -2.19 -18.52
C ASP A 41 2.38 -2.53 -17.06
N ILE A 42 2.65 -1.59 -16.18
CA ILE A 42 2.38 -1.78 -14.76
C ILE A 42 0.87 -1.91 -14.52
N SER A 43 0.09 -1.14 -15.23
CA SER A 43 -1.37 -1.23 -15.13
C SER A 43 -1.87 -2.62 -15.52
N ASP A 44 -1.25 -3.23 -16.53
CA ASP A 44 -1.61 -4.59 -16.93
C ASP A 44 -1.31 -5.59 -15.82
N VAL A 45 -0.21 -5.42 -15.13
CA VAL A 45 0.15 -6.31 -14.03
C VAL A 45 -0.80 -6.13 -12.85
N VAL A 46 -1.13 -4.89 -12.52
CA VAL A 46 -2.00 -4.58 -11.40
C VAL A 46 -3.45 -4.97 -11.68
N GLY A 47 -3.86 -4.90 -12.95
CA GLY A 47 -5.21 -5.21 -13.35
C GLY A 47 -6.13 -4.02 -13.42
N GLU A 48 -5.63 -2.83 -13.13
CA GLU A 48 -6.37 -1.58 -13.19
C GLU A 48 -5.42 -0.49 -13.65
N LYS A 49 -5.98 0.60 -14.15
CA LYS A 49 -5.15 1.71 -14.61
C LYS A 49 -4.39 2.34 -13.46
N VAL A 50 -3.07 2.42 -13.62
CA VAL A 50 -2.18 3.01 -12.64
C VAL A 50 -1.58 4.27 -13.23
N ARG A 51 -1.69 5.38 -12.52
CA ARG A 51 -1.16 6.65 -12.98
C ARG A 51 0.17 7.00 -12.35
N ARG A 52 0.47 6.39 -11.23
CA ARG A 52 1.75 6.59 -10.56
C ARG A 52 1.94 5.51 -9.51
N LEU A 53 3.18 5.37 -9.08
CA LEU A 53 3.53 4.49 -7.96
C LEU A 53 4.02 5.36 -6.81
N PRO A 54 3.89 4.90 -5.57
CA PRO A 54 3.42 3.58 -5.16
C PRO A 54 1.90 3.44 -5.22
N VAL A 55 1.45 2.20 -5.36
CA VAL A 55 0.03 1.88 -5.38
C VAL A 55 -0.20 0.68 -4.46
N VAL A 56 -1.28 0.73 -3.71
CA VAL A 56 -1.66 -0.35 -2.79
C VAL A 56 -2.91 -1.02 -3.30
N VAL A 57 -2.87 -2.34 -3.39
CA VAL A 57 -4.01 -3.14 -3.82
C VAL A 57 -4.42 -4.03 -2.65
N VAL A 58 -5.67 -3.95 -2.25
CA VAL A 58 -6.20 -4.74 -1.14
C VAL A 58 -7.29 -5.65 -1.67
N ASP A 59 -7.09 -6.96 -1.52
CA ASP A 59 -8.03 -7.98 -1.97
C ASP A 59 -8.40 -7.77 -3.44
N GLY A 60 -7.42 -7.39 -4.27
CA GLY A 60 -7.61 -7.20 -5.68
C GLY A 60 -8.12 -5.84 -6.10
N GLU A 61 -8.35 -4.95 -5.17
CA GLU A 61 -8.87 -3.62 -5.45
C GLU A 61 -7.80 -2.56 -5.23
N ASN A 62 -7.57 -1.72 -6.25
CA ASN A 62 -6.62 -0.62 -6.16
C ASN A 62 -7.21 0.48 -5.30
N ILE A 63 -6.62 0.71 -4.14
CA ILE A 63 -7.13 1.75 -3.22
C ILE A 63 -6.29 3.02 -3.28
N GLY A 64 -5.16 3.03 -3.98
CA GLY A 64 -4.39 4.25 -4.16
C GLY A 64 -3.07 4.25 -3.42
N GLY A 65 -2.68 5.41 -2.92
CA GLY A 65 -1.38 5.60 -2.29
C GLY A 65 -1.43 5.58 -0.77
N TYR A 66 -0.49 6.32 -0.17
CA TYR A 66 -0.32 6.29 1.29
C TYR A 66 -1.55 6.78 2.05
N TYR A 67 -2.08 7.93 1.67
CA TYR A 67 -3.22 8.48 2.41
C TYR A 67 -4.46 7.65 2.21
N ASP A 68 -4.62 7.08 1.03
CA ASP A 68 -5.75 6.18 0.77
C ASP A 68 -5.65 4.91 1.60
N LEU A 69 -4.43 4.38 1.75
CA LEU A 69 -4.22 3.22 2.60
C LEU A 69 -4.50 3.55 4.05
N LEU A 70 -4.00 4.70 4.50
CA LEU A 70 -4.20 5.13 5.88
C LEU A 70 -5.69 5.22 6.20
N GLU A 71 -6.44 5.88 5.31
CA GLU A 71 -7.87 6.03 5.50
C GLU A 71 -8.58 4.69 5.44
N PHE A 72 -8.15 3.81 4.54
CA PHE A 72 -8.73 2.48 4.43
C PHE A 72 -8.57 1.71 5.73
N LEU A 73 -7.38 1.73 6.30
CA LEU A 73 -7.11 1.00 7.54
C LEU A 73 -7.88 1.60 8.73
N ILE A 74 -8.01 2.91 8.76
CA ILE A 74 -8.79 3.56 9.80
C ILE A 74 -10.26 3.16 9.69
N ASN A 75 -10.80 3.18 8.47
CA ASN A 75 -12.20 2.83 8.24
C ASN A 75 -12.49 1.37 8.55
N LYS A 76 -11.49 0.51 8.43
CA LYS A 76 -11.64 -0.90 8.78
C LYS A 76 -11.32 -1.18 10.26
N ASN A 77 -11.05 -0.12 11.01
CA ASN A 77 -10.73 -0.22 12.44
C ASN A 77 -9.49 -1.06 12.69
N VAL A 78 -8.55 -1.05 11.76
CA VAL A 78 -7.27 -1.75 11.94
C VAL A 78 -6.30 -0.87 12.73
N ILE A 79 -6.31 0.43 12.44
CA ILE A 79 -5.46 1.41 13.13
C ILE A 79 -6.31 2.60 13.54
N ASN A 80 -5.78 3.44 14.43
CA ASN A 80 -6.43 4.68 14.81
C ASN A 80 -5.86 5.83 13.98
N TYR A 81 -6.28 7.05 14.26
CA TYR A 81 -5.86 8.22 13.52
C TYR A 81 -4.39 8.53 13.69
N ASP A 82 -3.75 7.97 14.70
CA ASP A 82 -2.31 8.13 14.90
C ASP A 82 -1.51 7.04 14.20
N GLY A 83 -2.17 6.14 13.48
CA GLY A 83 -1.49 5.07 12.79
C GLY A 83 -1.14 3.89 13.67
N GLU A 84 -1.81 3.74 14.79
CA GLU A 84 -1.56 2.65 15.73
C GLU A 84 -2.66 1.61 15.66
N LEU A 85 -2.29 0.37 15.91
CA LEU A 85 -3.25 -0.72 15.91
C LEU A 85 -4.32 -0.49 16.98
N LEU A 86 -5.57 -0.60 16.58
CA LEU A 86 -6.68 -0.47 17.50
C LEU A 86 -6.93 -1.71 18.33
N CYS A 87 -6.55 -2.86 17.79
CA CYS A 87 -6.87 -4.13 18.42
C CYS A 87 -5.83 -4.57 19.43
N GLN A 88 -4.95 -3.69 19.82
CA GLN A 88 -3.98 -4.02 20.86
C GLN A 88 -4.69 -4.19 22.19
N LYS A 89 -4.45 -5.31 22.80
CA LYS A 89 -5.03 -5.61 24.09
C LYS A 89 -3.98 -5.64 25.18
N LYS A 90 -4.38 -5.23 26.34
CA LYS A 90 -3.53 -5.36 27.51
C LYS A 90 -3.68 -6.73 28.11
#